data_5dd1e400fe24d116017401399d574af4
#
_entry.id   5dd1e400fe24d116017401399d574af4
#
_cell.length_a   1.000
_cell.length_b   1.000
_cell.length_c   1.000
_cell.angle_alpha   90.00
_cell.angle_beta   90.00
_cell.angle_gamma   90.00
#
_symmetry.space_group_name_H-M   'P 1'
#
loop_
_entity.id
_entity.type
_entity.pdbx_description
1 polymer ?
#
loop_
_entity_poly.entity_id
_entity_poly.type
_entity_poly.pdbx_seq_one_letter_code
_entity_poly.pdbx_strand_id
1 'polypeptide(L)'
;MRRMTDPIDYRALQTIGWPWPGAPELPAWQALFDAHPQARPGRVIEQHRTGYVVADAPEAALKTESPAEWQRPRFPSHERAAVGDWVLLDGIKIVALLPRRTAIKRGAAGEHYHQQVIAANIDTVFIVCGLDADFNPRRIERYLLLVGGGGAQPVVVLTKADQTEYSQDALDVLEELAAQDIPLLAINGKDPSSAAALLPWLGAGQTVVLVGSSGAGKS
;
A
#
# COMPACT_ATOMS: atom_id res chain seq x y z
N MET A 1 -7.77 25.75 2.76
CA MET A 1 -8.16 25.34 1.39
C MET A 1 -7.21 26.03 0.41
N ARG A 2 -6.23 25.31 -0.18
CA ARG A 2 -5.31 25.90 -1.16
C ARG A 2 -6.10 26.30 -2.41
N ARG A 3 -5.76 27.44 -3.01
CA ARG A 3 -6.43 27.91 -4.25
C ARG A 3 -5.93 27.07 -5.43
N MET A 4 -6.78 26.81 -6.41
CA MET A 4 -6.42 26.06 -7.64
C MET A 4 -5.26 26.69 -8.44
N THR A 5 -4.92 27.94 -8.17
CA THR A 5 -3.85 28.70 -8.84
C THR A 5 -2.49 28.63 -8.15
N ASP A 6 -2.41 28.02 -6.94
CA ASP A 6 -1.14 27.91 -6.24
C ASP A 6 -0.26 26.83 -6.91
N PRO A 7 1.07 27.01 -7.00
CA PRO A 7 1.95 25.99 -7.56
C PRO A 7 1.86 24.67 -6.79
N ILE A 8 2.07 23.53 -7.49
CA ILE A 8 2.07 22.20 -6.86
C ILE A 8 3.24 22.12 -5.88
N ASP A 9 2.95 21.80 -4.64
CA ASP A 9 3.96 21.60 -3.59
C ASP A 9 4.48 20.15 -3.61
N TYR A 10 5.43 19.89 -4.49
CA TYR A 10 6.02 18.55 -4.63
C TYR A 10 6.76 18.09 -3.37
N ARG A 11 7.26 19.01 -2.52
CA ARG A 11 7.88 18.62 -1.24
C ARG A 11 6.86 18.02 -0.28
N ALA A 12 5.68 18.65 -0.17
CA ALA A 12 4.59 18.09 0.63
C ALA A 12 4.12 16.74 0.07
N LEU A 13 4.02 16.60 -1.27
CA LEU A 13 3.68 15.34 -1.91
C LEU A 13 4.72 14.24 -1.66
N GLN A 14 6.02 14.57 -1.66
CA GLN A 14 7.07 13.60 -1.36
C GLN A 14 6.95 13.01 0.05
N THR A 15 6.55 13.80 1.03
CA THR A 15 6.36 13.30 2.40
C THR A 15 5.23 12.26 2.50
N ILE A 16 4.31 12.25 1.54
CA ILE A 16 3.24 11.26 1.45
C ILE A 16 3.48 10.24 0.31
N GLY A 17 4.70 10.15 -0.21
CA GLY A 17 5.14 9.09 -1.14
C GLY A 17 5.15 9.46 -2.63
N TRP A 18 5.13 10.75 -2.99
CA TRP A 18 5.35 11.17 -4.37
C TRP A 18 6.78 10.81 -4.79
N PRO A 19 6.97 10.11 -5.92
CA PRO A 19 8.26 9.48 -6.21
C PRO A 19 9.34 10.43 -6.79
N TRP A 20 8.98 11.64 -7.19
CA TRP A 20 9.91 12.59 -7.84
C TRP A 20 10.09 13.87 -7.04
N PRO A 21 11.23 14.58 -7.21
CA PRO A 21 11.45 15.88 -6.56
C PRO A 21 10.59 17.01 -7.15
N GLY A 22 9.97 16.78 -8.30
CA GLY A 22 9.16 17.74 -9.03
C GLY A 22 8.05 17.07 -9.84
N ALA A 23 7.85 17.53 -11.06
CA ALA A 23 6.89 16.95 -12.00
C ALA A 23 7.17 15.46 -12.26
N PRO A 24 6.16 14.68 -12.70
CA PRO A 24 6.35 13.27 -12.98
C PRO A 24 7.34 13.04 -14.12
N GLU A 25 8.20 12.02 -13.98
CA GLU A 25 9.19 11.66 -14.98
C GLU A 25 8.72 10.53 -15.93
N LEU A 26 7.71 9.77 -15.52
CA LEU A 26 7.15 8.70 -16.35
C LEU A 26 6.26 9.27 -17.46
N PRO A 27 6.50 8.91 -18.76
CA PRO A 27 5.72 9.44 -19.88
C PRO A 27 4.21 9.26 -19.76
N ALA A 28 3.76 8.11 -19.22
CA ALA A 28 2.34 7.84 -19.03
C ALA A 28 1.69 8.78 -17.99
N TRP A 29 2.46 9.24 -16.99
CA TRP A 29 1.99 10.21 -16.02
C TRP A 29 2.01 11.61 -16.62
N GLN A 30 3.07 11.97 -17.35
CA GLN A 30 3.20 13.27 -18.04
C GLN A 30 2.02 13.50 -19.00
N ALA A 31 1.68 12.51 -19.80
CA ALA A 31 0.54 12.59 -20.73
C ALA A 31 -0.79 12.90 -20.02
N LEU A 32 -1.01 12.38 -18.81
CA LEU A 32 -2.21 12.68 -18.03
C LEU A 32 -2.19 14.12 -17.45
N PHE A 33 -1.02 14.61 -17.04
CA PHE A 33 -0.87 16.00 -16.61
C PHE A 33 -1.11 16.96 -17.77
N ASP A 34 -0.59 16.65 -18.96
CA ASP A 34 -0.80 17.46 -20.17
C ASP A 34 -2.28 17.48 -20.60
N ALA A 35 -2.98 16.35 -20.44
CA ALA A 35 -4.41 16.26 -20.72
C ALA A 35 -5.28 17.01 -19.70
N HIS A 36 -4.77 17.24 -18.49
CA HIS A 36 -5.48 17.90 -17.39
C HIS A 36 -4.63 19.01 -16.75
N PRO A 37 -4.30 20.10 -17.48
CA PRO A 37 -3.32 21.11 -17.05
C PRO A 37 -3.74 21.91 -15.82
N GLN A 38 -5.03 21.92 -15.46
CA GLN A 38 -5.55 22.58 -14.26
C GLN A 38 -5.67 21.63 -13.06
N ALA A 39 -5.51 20.32 -13.29
CA ALA A 39 -5.67 19.33 -12.23
C ALA A 39 -4.41 19.26 -11.35
N ARG A 40 -4.62 18.82 -10.11
CA ARG A 40 -3.58 18.69 -9.10
C ARG A 40 -3.46 17.22 -8.64
N PRO A 41 -2.25 16.74 -8.41
CA PRO A 41 -2.06 15.40 -7.91
C PRO A 41 -2.50 15.31 -6.45
N GLY A 42 -3.08 14.17 -6.08
CA GLY A 42 -3.39 13.83 -4.71
C GLY A 42 -3.34 12.32 -4.52
N ARG A 43 -3.07 11.89 -3.30
CA ARG A 43 -2.98 10.49 -2.93
C ARG A 43 -4.24 10.02 -2.24
N VAL A 44 -4.83 8.92 -2.70
CA VAL A 44 -5.99 8.29 -2.06
C VAL A 44 -5.57 7.71 -0.72
N ILE A 45 -6.17 8.18 0.37
CA ILE A 45 -5.90 7.72 1.74
C ILE A 45 -7.07 6.90 2.32
N GLU A 46 -8.30 7.11 1.82
CA GLU A 46 -9.45 6.30 2.19
C GLU A 46 -10.34 6.04 0.98
N GLN A 47 -10.97 4.87 0.96
CA GLN A 47 -11.96 4.49 -0.03
C GLN A 47 -13.29 4.23 0.64
N HIS A 48 -14.34 4.92 0.20
CA HIS A 48 -15.71 4.77 0.65
C HIS A 48 -16.62 4.24 -0.47
N ARG A 49 -17.83 3.86 -0.11
CA ARG A 49 -18.80 3.34 -1.09
C ARG A 49 -19.12 4.35 -2.20
N THR A 50 -19.13 5.65 -1.89
CA THR A 50 -19.56 6.73 -2.79
C THR A 50 -18.48 7.71 -3.18
N GLY A 51 -17.24 7.53 -2.73
CA GLY A 51 -16.14 8.46 -3.01
C GLY A 51 -14.87 8.10 -2.29
N TYR A 52 -13.95 9.03 -2.26
CA TYR A 52 -12.61 8.85 -1.72
C TYR A 52 -12.24 10.01 -0.81
N VAL A 53 -11.28 9.76 0.09
CA VAL A 53 -10.53 10.83 0.75
C VAL A 53 -9.14 10.87 0.14
N VAL A 54 -8.71 12.05 -0.27
CA VAL A 54 -7.45 12.27 -0.97
C VAL A 54 -6.63 13.29 -0.20
N ALA A 55 -5.33 13.04 -0.06
CA ALA A 55 -4.36 13.95 0.53
C ALA A 55 -3.43 14.54 -0.52
N ASP A 56 -3.10 15.82 -0.43
CA ASP A 56 -2.08 16.52 -1.22
C ASP A 56 -0.90 17.00 -0.36
N ALA A 57 -0.95 16.73 0.95
CA ALA A 57 0.09 17.00 1.93
C ALA A 57 -0.13 16.13 3.18
N PRO A 58 0.85 16.04 4.11
CA PRO A 58 0.63 15.46 5.44
C PRO A 58 -0.56 16.13 6.12
N GLU A 59 -1.39 15.32 6.81
CA GLU A 59 -2.59 15.77 7.54
C GLU A 59 -3.68 16.45 6.68
N ALA A 60 -3.46 16.60 5.38
CA ALA A 60 -4.49 17.06 4.47
C ALA A 60 -5.47 15.92 4.15
N ALA A 61 -6.76 16.22 4.17
CA ALA A 61 -7.82 15.26 3.85
C ALA A 61 -8.94 15.98 3.10
N LEU A 62 -9.11 15.66 1.82
CA LEU A 62 -10.14 16.20 0.96
C LEU A 62 -11.10 15.08 0.56
N LYS A 63 -12.38 15.23 0.89
CA LYS A 63 -13.43 14.36 0.36
C LYS A 63 -13.62 14.66 -1.12
N THR A 64 -13.55 13.64 -1.95
CA THR A 64 -13.57 13.78 -3.41
C THR A 64 -14.68 12.94 -4.03
N GLU A 65 -15.14 13.41 -5.18
CA GLU A 65 -16.12 12.71 -6.02
C GLU A 65 -15.41 11.81 -7.02
N SER A 66 -15.85 10.55 -7.11
CA SER A 66 -15.37 9.63 -8.14
C SER A 66 -15.98 9.96 -9.51
N PRO A 67 -15.28 9.62 -10.62
CA PRO A 67 -15.89 9.64 -11.94
C PRO A 67 -17.18 8.82 -11.97
N ALA A 68 -18.20 9.31 -12.67
CA ALA A 68 -19.51 8.64 -12.74
C ALA A 68 -19.44 7.23 -13.34
N GLU A 69 -18.47 6.99 -14.22
CA GLU A 69 -18.21 5.68 -14.82
C GLU A 69 -17.76 4.63 -13.80
N TRP A 70 -17.00 5.01 -12.76
CA TRP A 70 -16.58 4.09 -11.70
C TRP A 70 -17.73 3.57 -10.86
N GLN A 71 -18.86 4.27 -10.86
CA GLN A 71 -20.06 3.86 -10.11
C GLN A 71 -20.92 2.85 -10.89
N ARG A 72 -20.63 2.61 -12.18
CA ARG A 72 -21.37 1.65 -13.00
C ARG A 72 -21.19 0.22 -12.46
N PRO A 73 -22.26 -0.60 -12.41
CA PRO A 73 -22.20 -1.94 -11.79
C PRO A 73 -21.16 -2.89 -12.39
N ARG A 74 -20.83 -2.72 -13.70
CA ARG A 74 -19.88 -3.57 -14.43
C ARG A 74 -18.52 -2.92 -14.65
N PHE A 75 -18.25 -1.75 -14.07
CA PHE A 75 -16.94 -1.12 -14.18
C PHE A 75 -15.90 -1.97 -13.42
N PRO A 76 -14.76 -2.34 -14.05
CA PRO A 76 -13.78 -3.23 -13.44
C PRO A 76 -13.25 -2.66 -12.11
N SER A 77 -13.25 -3.48 -11.06
CA SER A 77 -12.83 -3.02 -9.73
C SER A 77 -11.35 -2.64 -9.68
N HIS A 78 -10.50 -3.26 -10.51
CA HIS A 78 -9.08 -2.97 -10.58
C HIS A 78 -8.73 -1.67 -11.32
N GLU A 79 -9.68 -1.12 -12.09
CA GLU A 79 -9.56 0.17 -12.77
C GLU A 79 -10.09 1.35 -11.91
N ARG A 80 -10.68 1.06 -10.76
CA ARG A 80 -11.04 2.08 -9.77
C ARG A 80 -9.84 2.42 -8.91
N ALA A 81 -9.83 3.63 -8.35
CA ALA A 81 -8.82 3.98 -7.38
C ALA A 81 -8.93 3.11 -6.12
N ALA A 82 -7.80 2.81 -5.53
CA ALA A 82 -7.64 2.11 -4.25
C ALA A 82 -6.76 2.96 -3.32
N VAL A 83 -6.70 2.62 -2.05
CA VAL A 83 -5.81 3.29 -1.10
C VAL A 83 -4.36 3.23 -1.58
N GLY A 84 -3.67 4.35 -1.55
CA GLY A 84 -2.30 4.52 -2.04
C GLY A 84 -2.19 4.98 -3.52
N ASP A 85 -3.29 4.96 -4.28
CA ASP A 85 -3.28 5.45 -5.66
C ASP A 85 -3.08 6.96 -5.73
N TRP A 86 -2.40 7.38 -6.78
CA TRP A 86 -2.30 8.79 -7.18
C TRP A 86 -3.40 9.11 -8.18
N VAL A 87 -4.07 10.22 -7.97
CA VAL A 87 -5.15 10.73 -8.82
C VAL A 87 -4.90 12.19 -9.17
N LEU A 88 -5.47 12.64 -10.28
CA LEU A 88 -5.56 14.06 -10.62
C LEU A 88 -6.94 14.59 -10.21
N LEU A 89 -6.95 15.74 -9.55
CA LEU A 89 -8.13 16.41 -9.04
C LEU A 89 -8.37 17.72 -9.76
N ASP A 90 -9.59 17.93 -10.24
CA ASP A 90 -10.12 19.25 -10.62
C ASP A 90 -11.16 19.67 -9.57
N GLY A 91 -10.76 20.58 -8.68
CA GLY A 91 -11.50 20.86 -7.46
C GLY A 91 -11.62 19.63 -6.57
N ILE A 92 -12.84 19.15 -6.36
CA ILE A 92 -13.13 17.93 -5.58
C ILE A 92 -13.35 16.69 -6.47
N LYS A 93 -13.28 16.84 -7.80
CA LYS A 93 -13.54 15.73 -8.73
C LYS A 93 -12.24 15.04 -9.11
N ILE A 94 -12.25 13.71 -9.04
CA ILE A 94 -11.19 12.91 -9.64
C ILE A 94 -11.41 12.91 -11.15
N VAL A 95 -10.40 13.37 -11.91
CA VAL A 95 -10.44 13.45 -13.38
C VAL A 95 -9.54 12.41 -14.05
N ALA A 96 -8.55 11.87 -13.34
CA ALA A 96 -7.70 10.79 -13.84
C ALA A 96 -7.15 9.95 -12.70
N LEU A 97 -6.93 8.66 -12.97
CA LEU A 97 -6.15 7.73 -12.14
C LEU A 97 -4.76 7.60 -12.78
N LEU A 98 -3.72 7.90 -12.01
CA LEU A 98 -2.34 7.75 -12.48
C LEU A 98 -1.92 6.28 -12.47
N PRO A 99 -1.10 5.82 -13.41
CA PRO A 99 -0.63 4.44 -13.46
C PRO A 99 0.07 4.02 -12.17
N ARG A 100 -0.24 2.82 -11.70
CA ARG A 100 0.35 2.26 -10.49
C ARG A 100 1.78 1.83 -10.72
N ARG A 101 2.66 2.13 -9.80
CA ARG A 101 4.04 1.61 -9.78
C ARG A 101 4.08 0.21 -9.20
N THR A 102 3.35 0.01 -8.11
CA THR A 102 3.19 -1.27 -7.42
C THR A 102 1.74 -1.46 -6.98
N ALA A 103 1.29 -2.68 -6.79
CA ALA A 103 -0.05 -2.95 -6.25
C ALA A 103 -0.14 -4.35 -5.64
N ILE A 104 -0.88 -4.47 -4.53
CA ILE A 104 -1.35 -5.76 -4.03
C ILE A 104 -2.76 -5.99 -4.56
N LYS A 105 -2.96 -7.14 -5.21
CA LYS A 105 -4.24 -7.54 -5.79
C LYS A 105 -4.69 -8.85 -5.15
N ARG A 106 -5.97 -8.95 -4.83
CA ARG A 106 -6.60 -10.19 -4.37
C ARG A 106 -7.61 -10.65 -5.41
N GLY A 107 -7.61 -11.94 -5.71
CA GLY A 107 -8.71 -12.54 -6.47
C GLY A 107 -10.02 -12.38 -5.68
N ALA A 108 -11.05 -11.82 -6.28
CA ALA A 108 -12.38 -11.82 -5.69
C ALA A 108 -12.98 -13.24 -5.81
N ALA A 109 -13.64 -13.71 -4.77
CA ALA A 109 -14.38 -14.96 -4.82
C ALA A 109 -15.59 -14.79 -5.76
N GLY A 110 -15.73 -15.65 -6.78
CA GLY A 110 -16.84 -15.65 -7.74
C GLY A 110 -16.43 -16.19 -9.11
N GLU A 111 -17.43 -16.47 -9.97
CA GLU A 111 -17.25 -17.09 -11.28
C GLU A 111 -16.51 -16.24 -12.33
N HIS A 112 -16.25 -14.98 -12.05
CA HIS A 112 -15.43 -14.11 -12.89
C HIS A 112 -14.22 -13.63 -12.09
N TYR A 113 -13.02 -13.77 -12.66
CA TYR A 113 -11.74 -13.31 -12.14
C TYR A 113 -11.72 -11.78 -11.96
N HIS A 114 -12.43 -11.26 -10.98
CA HIS A 114 -12.37 -9.86 -10.60
C HIS A 114 -11.19 -9.67 -9.63
N GLN A 115 -10.08 -9.16 -10.14
CA GLN A 115 -8.97 -8.74 -9.28
C GLN A 115 -9.38 -7.46 -8.55
N GLN A 116 -9.36 -7.50 -7.23
CA GLN A 116 -9.51 -6.30 -6.40
C GLN A 116 -8.12 -5.80 -5.99
N VAL A 117 -7.83 -4.53 -6.24
CA VAL A 117 -6.65 -3.88 -5.69
C VAL A 117 -6.92 -3.57 -4.22
N ILE A 118 -6.05 -4.08 -3.35
CA ILE A 118 -6.13 -3.85 -1.89
C ILE A 118 -5.44 -2.54 -1.54
N ALA A 119 -4.23 -2.33 -2.09
CA ALA A 119 -3.46 -1.12 -1.92
C ALA A 119 -2.50 -0.95 -3.12
N ALA A 120 -2.10 0.29 -3.39
CA ALA A 120 -1.27 0.66 -4.54
C ALA A 120 -0.11 1.57 -4.14
N ASN A 121 0.90 1.64 -5.01
CA ASN A 121 2.11 2.47 -4.82
C ASN A 121 2.78 2.21 -3.47
N ILE A 122 2.96 0.93 -3.17
CA ILE A 122 3.52 0.39 -1.93
C ILE A 122 5.00 0.14 -2.16
N ASP A 123 5.84 0.55 -1.21
CA ASP A 123 7.27 0.25 -1.23
C ASP A 123 7.55 -1.09 -0.53
N THR A 124 6.93 -1.31 0.64
CA THR A 124 7.18 -2.50 1.46
C THR A 124 5.87 -3.14 1.95
N VAL A 125 5.85 -4.46 1.97
CA VAL A 125 4.76 -5.24 2.56
C VAL A 125 5.28 -6.01 3.77
N PHE A 126 4.82 -5.67 4.96
CA PHE A 126 5.06 -6.45 6.16
C PHE A 126 4.07 -7.61 6.22
N ILE A 127 4.59 -8.83 6.04
CA ILE A 127 3.86 -10.07 6.22
C ILE A 127 3.95 -10.45 7.69
N VAL A 128 2.91 -10.14 8.45
CA VAL A 128 2.89 -10.28 9.92
C VAL A 128 2.31 -11.64 10.30
N CYS A 129 3.08 -12.41 11.06
CA CYS A 129 2.69 -13.71 11.59
C CYS A 129 3.04 -13.81 13.08
N GLY A 130 2.12 -14.29 13.92
CA GLY A 130 2.42 -14.53 15.33
C GLY A 130 3.22 -15.82 15.51
N LEU A 131 4.23 -15.79 16.37
CA LEU A 131 4.95 -16.97 16.84
C LEU A 131 4.20 -17.61 18.01
N ASP A 132 2.97 -18.02 17.76
CA ASP A 132 2.10 -18.69 18.73
C ASP A 132 1.38 -19.86 18.04
N ALA A 133 0.33 -20.40 18.66
CA ALA A 133 -0.45 -21.50 18.11
C ALA A 133 -1.08 -21.21 16.72
N ASP A 134 -1.10 -19.95 16.27
CA ASP A 134 -1.56 -19.55 14.91
C ASP A 134 -0.41 -19.45 13.89
N PHE A 135 0.81 -19.82 14.27
CA PHE A 135 1.96 -19.84 13.34
C PHE A 135 1.66 -20.80 12.18
N ASN A 136 1.74 -20.25 10.95
CA ASN A 136 1.41 -21.02 9.76
C ASN A 136 2.32 -20.62 8.58
N PRO A 137 3.33 -21.45 8.30
CA PRO A 137 4.27 -21.25 7.20
C PRO A 137 3.61 -21.09 5.84
N ARG A 138 2.64 -21.93 5.51
CA ARG A 138 1.91 -21.87 4.24
C ARG A 138 1.14 -20.56 4.04
N ARG A 139 0.83 -19.87 5.13
CA ARG A 139 0.21 -18.55 5.07
C ARG A 139 1.24 -17.49 4.68
N ILE A 140 2.46 -17.58 5.20
CA ILE A 140 3.59 -16.71 4.81
C ILE A 140 3.87 -16.88 3.32
N GLU A 141 4.02 -18.11 2.83
CA GLU A 141 4.23 -18.42 1.41
C GLU A 141 3.15 -17.82 0.51
N ARG A 142 1.87 -17.96 0.88
CA ARG A 142 0.76 -17.35 0.13
C ARG A 142 0.85 -15.83 0.05
N TYR A 143 1.27 -15.17 1.13
CA TYR A 143 1.48 -13.73 1.11
C TYR A 143 2.70 -13.35 0.27
N LEU A 144 3.78 -14.12 0.33
CA LEU A 144 4.95 -13.91 -0.53
C LEU A 144 4.59 -14.02 -2.01
N LEU A 145 3.80 -15.03 -2.39
CA LEU A 145 3.28 -15.15 -3.76
C LEU A 145 2.38 -13.97 -4.15
N LEU A 146 1.54 -13.49 -3.23
CA LEU A 146 0.66 -12.34 -3.46
C LEU A 146 1.46 -11.05 -3.70
N VAL A 147 2.55 -10.86 -2.96
CA VAL A 147 3.42 -9.67 -3.03
C VAL A 147 4.37 -9.74 -4.23
N GLY A 148 4.89 -10.94 -4.54
CA GLY A 148 5.91 -11.15 -5.59
C GLY A 148 5.50 -10.67 -6.98
N GLY A 149 4.21 -10.73 -7.31
CA GLY A 149 3.67 -10.19 -8.57
C GLY A 149 3.35 -8.69 -8.56
N GLY A 150 3.49 -8.02 -7.42
CA GLY A 150 3.04 -6.63 -7.21
C GLY A 150 4.14 -5.57 -7.27
N GLY A 151 5.42 -5.96 -7.29
CA GLY A 151 6.57 -5.05 -7.36
C GLY A 151 6.98 -4.41 -6.02
N ALA A 152 6.27 -4.67 -4.92
CA ALA A 152 6.64 -4.21 -3.58
C ALA A 152 7.62 -5.19 -2.92
N GLN A 153 8.47 -4.69 -2.00
CA GLN A 153 9.41 -5.51 -1.25
C GLN A 153 8.68 -6.26 -0.12
N PRO A 154 8.73 -7.61 -0.06
CA PRO A 154 8.24 -8.35 1.10
C PRO A 154 9.23 -8.28 2.26
N VAL A 155 8.70 -8.18 3.48
CA VAL A 155 9.43 -8.33 4.75
C VAL A 155 8.58 -9.18 5.67
N VAL A 156 9.12 -10.27 6.18
CA VAL A 156 8.40 -11.14 7.12
C VAL A 156 8.65 -10.64 8.54
N VAL A 157 7.56 -10.37 9.26
CA VAL A 157 7.59 -9.87 10.64
C VAL A 157 6.92 -10.90 11.54
N LEU A 158 7.72 -11.60 12.33
CA LEU A 158 7.28 -12.56 13.32
C LEU A 158 7.05 -11.83 14.65
N THR A 159 5.81 -11.75 15.06
CA THR A 159 5.44 -11.11 16.34
C THR A 159 5.36 -12.12 17.47
N LYS A 160 5.19 -11.64 18.71
CA LYS A 160 5.09 -12.47 19.92
C LYS A 160 6.33 -13.32 20.18
N ALA A 161 7.51 -12.80 19.80
CA ALA A 161 8.78 -13.48 20.00
C ALA A 161 9.11 -13.77 21.49
N ASP A 162 8.43 -13.08 22.41
CA ASP A 162 8.51 -13.26 23.86
C ASP A 162 7.74 -14.50 24.36
N GLN A 163 6.91 -15.13 23.54
CA GLN A 163 5.96 -16.19 23.97
C GLN A 163 6.36 -17.60 23.51
N THR A 164 7.49 -17.77 22.82
CA THR A 164 7.71 -18.95 22.00
C THR A 164 8.86 -19.83 22.42
N GLU A 165 8.57 -21.12 22.58
CA GLU A 165 9.48 -22.22 22.24
C GLU A 165 9.24 -22.52 20.75
N TYR A 166 10.22 -22.20 19.90
CA TYR A 166 10.09 -22.39 18.44
C TYR A 166 9.87 -23.86 18.11
N SER A 167 8.82 -24.17 17.35
CA SER A 167 8.68 -25.49 16.75
C SER A 167 9.73 -25.70 15.67
N GLN A 168 10.12 -26.96 15.41
CA GLN A 168 11.07 -27.27 14.34
C GLN A 168 10.57 -26.76 13.00
N ASP A 169 9.28 -26.91 12.70
CA ASP A 169 8.66 -26.40 11.48
C ASP A 169 8.85 -24.88 11.32
N ALA A 170 8.83 -24.12 12.42
CA ALA A 170 9.09 -22.69 12.39
C ALA A 170 10.53 -22.38 12.00
N LEU A 171 11.49 -23.13 12.56
CA LEU A 171 12.90 -22.97 12.26
C LEU A 171 13.21 -23.30 10.78
N ASP A 172 12.65 -24.40 10.27
CA ASP A 172 12.85 -24.84 8.87
C ASP A 172 12.38 -23.76 7.88
N VAL A 173 11.22 -23.15 8.14
CA VAL A 173 10.71 -22.05 7.32
C VAL A 173 11.58 -20.80 7.40
N LEU A 174 12.11 -20.48 8.57
CA LEU A 174 13.01 -19.35 8.77
C LEU A 174 14.30 -19.53 7.96
N GLU A 175 14.84 -20.73 7.90
CA GLU A 175 16.01 -21.07 7.09
C GLU A 175 15.71 -20.94 5.58
N GLU A 176 14.55 -21.42 5.11
CA GLU A 176 14.13 -21.28 3.71
C GLU A 176 13.95 -19.82 3.29
N LEU A 177 13.35 -18.98 4.14
CA LEU A 177 13.16 -17.56 3.87
C LEU A 177 14.49 -16.80 3.84
N ALA A 178 15.39 -17.11 4.75
CA ALA A 178 16.73 -16.55 4.78
C ALA A 178 17.54 -16.90 3.52
N ALA A 179 17.35 -18.13 2.99
CA ALA A 179 17.99 -18.57 1.75
C ALA A 179 17.47 -17.84 0.49
N GLN A 180 16.30 -17.19 0.56
CA GLN A 180 15.71 -16.40 -0.53
C GLN A 180 16.00 -14.88 -0.40
N ASP A 181 16.90 -14.44 0.49
CA ASP A 181 17.20 -13.04 0.78
C ASP A 181 15.96 -12.21 1.20
N ILE A 182 14.92 -12.85 1.75
CA ILE A 182 13.74 -12.19 2.26
C ILE A 182 14.03 -11.68 3.68
N PRO A 183 13.96 -10.37 3.95
CA PRO A 183 14.17 -9.84 5.29
C PRO A 183 13.17 -10.46 6.27
N LEU A 184 13.72 -10.99 7.37
CA LEU A 184 12.97 -11.64 8.43
C LEU A 184 13.29 -10.98 9.76
N LEU A 185 12.26 -10.57 10.50
CA LEU A 185 12.38 -9.93 11.81
C LEU A 185 11.53 -10.67 12.83
N ALA A 186 12.10 -10.98 13.98
CA ALA A 186 11.36 -11.44 15.16
C ALA A 186 11.24 -10.30 16.17
N ILE A 187 10.01 -9.89 16.48
CA ILE A 187 9.75 -8.74 17.34
C ILE A 187 8.77 -9.09 18.48
N ASN A 188 8.93 -8.43 19.61
CA ASN A 188 7.89 -8.29 20.61
C ASN A 188 7.11 -6.99 20.34
N GLY A 189 5.89 -7.08 19.78
CA GLY A 189 5.07 -5.91 19.44
C GLY A 189 4.64 -5.06 20.65
N LYS A 190 4.85 -5.55 21.89
CA LYS A 190 4.59 -4.82 23.12
C LYS A 190 5.81 -4.01 23.61
N ASP A 191 6.97 -4.27 23.03
CA ASP A 191 8.23 -3.57 23.36
C ASP A 191 8.58 -2.57 22.26
N PRO A 192 8.50 -1.26 22.51
CA PRO A 192 8.86 -0.23 21.55
C PRO A 192 10.28 -0.36 21.01
N SER A 193 11.23 -0.87 21.81
CA SER A 193 12.62 -1.06 21.37
C SER A 193 12.72 -2.16 20.30
N SER A 194 11.92 -3.20 20.41
CA SER A 194 11.81 -4.27 19.42
C SER A 194 11.23 -3.75 18.10
N ALA A 195 10.28 -2.83 18.14
CA ALA A 195 9.69 -2.21 16.97
C ALA A 195 10.70 -1.34 16.18
N ALA A 196 11.78 -0.86 16.81
CA ALA A 196 12.82 -0.10 16.14
C ALA A 196 13.50 -0.88 14.99
N ALA A 197 13.45 -2.21 15.00
CA ALA A 197 13.93 -3.05 13.90
C ALA A 197 13.18 -2.79 12.58
N LEU A 198 11.97 -2.21 12.61
CA LEU A 198 11.17 -1.89 11.42
C LEU A 198 11.55 -0.54 10.79
N LEU A 199 12.29 0.32 11.50
CA LEU A 199 12.63 1.68 11.06
C LEU A 199 13.30 1.77 9.67
N PRO A 200 14.15 0.82 9.23
CA PRO A 200 14.73 0.87 7.89
C PRO A 200 13.72 0.98 6.75
N TRP A 201 12.47 0.53 6.96
CA TRP A 201 11.38 0.57 5.97
C TRP A 201 10.37 1.69 6.22
N LEU A 202 10.50 2.46 7.30
CA LEU A 202 9.53 3.47 7.76
C LEU A 202 10.04 4.91 7.55
N GLY A 203 10.87 5.14 6.54
CA GLY A 203 11.37 6.47 6.20
C GLY A 203 10.27 7.41 5.66
N ALA A 204 10.56 8.71 5.63
CA ALA A 204 9.67 9.71 5.04
C ALA A 204 9.37 9.37 3.58
N GLY A 205 8.11 9.45 3.17
CA GLY A 205 7.66 9.11 1.83
C GLY A 205 7.54 7.61 1.54
N GLN A 206 7.96 6.73 2.46
CA GLN A 206 7.79 5.28 2.32
C GLN A 206 6.34 4.87 2.62
N THR A 207 5.83 3.95 1.82
CA THR A 207 4.50 3.37 1.99
C THR A 207 4.61 1.92 2.38
N VAL A 208 4.08 1.60 3.55
CA VAL A 208 4.09 0.24 4.09
C VAL A 208 2.67 -0.29 4.23
N VAL A 209 2.46 -1.54 3.87
CA VAL A 209 1.20 -2.27 4.09
C VAL A 209 1.46 -3.46 4.99
N LEU A 210 0.62 -3.62 6.02
CA LEU A 210 0.65 -4.79 6.90
C LEU A 210 -0.40 -5.79 6.43
N VAL A 211 0.04 -7.01 6.13
CA VAL A 211 -0.84 -8.15 5.83
C VAL A 211 -0.61 -9.26 6.84
N GLY A 212 -1.61 -10.10 7.09
CA GLY A 212 -1.51 -11.20 8.06
C GLY A 212 -2.86 -11.57 8.65
N SER A 213 -2.90 -12.66 9.44
CA SER A 213 -4.12 -13.14 10.12
C SER A 213 -4.62 -12.15 11.17
N SER A 214 -5.91 -12.28 11.50
CA SER A 214 -6.45 -11.63 12.72
C SER A 214 -5.69 -12.13 13.95
N GLY A 215 -5.37 -11.24 14.88
CA GLY A 215 -4.61 -11.62 16.07
C GLY A 215 -3.09 -11.80 15.88
N ALA A 216 -2.55 -11.59 14.68
CA ALA A 216 -1.11 -11.65 14.42
C ALA A 216 -0.31 -10.46 15.00
N GLY A 217 -0.94 -9.52 15.72
CA GLY A 217 -0.25 -8.38 16.33
C GLY A 217 0.01 -7.21 15.38
N LYS A 218 -0.87 -7.01 14.38
CA LYS A 218 -0.80 -5.84 13.48
C LYS A 218 -1.31 -4.54 14.11
N SER A 219 -2.09 -4.64 15.18
CA SER A 219 -2.69 -3.53 15.94
C SER A 219 -2.00 -3.31 17.24
#